data_9d501c2da5db5c3481a202d3cf1951fd
#
_entry.id   9d501c2da5db5c3481a202d3cf1951fd
#
_cell.length_a   1.000
_cell.length_b   1.000
_cell.length_c   1.000
_cell.angle_alpha   90.00
_cell.angle_beta   90.00
_cell.angle_gamma   90.00
#
_symmetry.space_group_name_H-M   'P 1'
#
loop_
_entity.id
_entity.type
_entity.pdbx_description
1 polymer ?
#
loop_
_entity_poly.entity_id
_entity_poly.type
_entity_poly.pdbx_seq_one_letter_code
_entity_poly.pdbx_strand_id
1 'polypeptide(L)'
;MADEKKLGADEEESRFPGRVSRRSALWQLGAGGVAATTYPLVSSAQTLPGTKGSDTDEAMIADAIPVTLRVNGKLLSLQVDPRTTLLDCLRESAMLTGTKKGCDHGQCGACTVHVNGRRVNSCLSFAAMHENDEITTIEGLGQPGNLHPMQASFVEHDGYQCGYCTSGQIMSAVALLKEPCGPADADVKELMSGNICRCGAYPNIVAAIQQVRQRA
;
A
#
# COMPACT_ATOMS: atom_id res chain seq x y z
N MET A 1 19.16 27.61 62.45
CA MET A 1 20.04 28.58 61.88
C MET A 1 20.48 27.98 60.55
N ALA A 2 19.73 28.13 59.54
CA ALA A 2 19.52 29.23 58.62
C ALA A 2 20.74 29.35 57.68
N ASP A 3 20.50 29.00 56.39
CA ASP A 3 20.77 29.96 55.36
C ASP A 3 20.15 29.47 54.03
N GLU A 4 19.08 30.13 53.62
CA GLU A 4 18.50 30.06 52.30
C GLU A 4 19.39 30.85 51.35
N LYS A 5 19.99 30.22 50.37
CA LYS A 5 20.68 30.88 49.29
C LYS A 5 19.78 30.85 48.05
N LYS A 6 19.05 31.96 47.83
CA LYS A 6 18.41 32.33 46.57
C LYS A 6 19.44 32.35 45.46
N LEU A 7 19.24 31.46 44.46
CA LEU A 7 19.89 31.58 43.16
C LEU A 7 18.93 32.27 42.21
N GLY A 8 19.33 33.48 41.79
CA GLY A 8 18.61 34.25 40.80
C GLY A 8 18.66 33.57 39.43
N ALA A 9 17.52 33.54 38.80
CA ALA A 9 17.36 33.17 37.42
C ALA A 9 17.60 34.39 36.54
N ASP A 10 18.73 34.46 35.88
CA ASP A 10 18.96 35.39 34.77
C ASP A 10 18.35 34.76 33.50
N GLU A 11 17.17 35.24 33.14
CA GLU A 11 16.54 34.99 31.84
C GLU A 11 17.26 35.80 30.77
N GLU A 12 18.17 35.14 30.07
CA GLU A 12 18.74 35.64 28.82
C GLU A 12 17.78 35.36 27.68
N GLU A 13 16.88 36.32 27.47
CA GLU A 13 15.88 36.34 26.38
C GLU A 13 16.59 36.56 25.05
N SER A 14 16.97 35.49 24.35
CA SER A 14 17.47 35.57 22.98
C SER A 14 16.33 35.97 22.03
N ARG A 15 16.26 37.27 21.72
CA ARG A 15 15.38 37.85 20.71
C ARG A 15 15.75 37.35 19.34
N PHE A 16 14.94 36.37 18.81
CA PHE A 16 14.86 36.15 17.38
C PHE A 16 13.81 37.09 16.79
N PRO A 17 14.18 38.09 15.96
CA PRO A 17 13.22 38.94 15.28
C PRO A 17 12.62 38.12 14.13
N GLY A 18 11.32 37.78 14.22
CA GLY A 18 10.59 37.17 13.11
C GLY A 18 9.59 36.06 13.42
N ARG A 19 9.33 35.71 14.66
CA ARG A 19 8.26 34.76 14.98
C ARG A 19 6.89 35.45 14.92
N VAL A 20 6.27 35.38 13.72
CA VAL A 20 4.87 35.74 13.57
C VAL A 20 4.04 34.63 14.21
N SER A 21 3.18 34.96 15.20
CA SER A 21 2.30 33.97 15.80
C SER A 21 1.26 33.49 14.78
N ARG A 22 0.82 32.22 14.89
CA ARG A 22 -0.22 31.67 14.00
C ARG A 22 -1.46 32.54 13.94
N ARG A 23 -1.77 33.25 15.04
CA ARG A 23 -2.92 34.15 15.15
C ARG A 23 -2.74 35.44 14.37
N SER A 24 -1.53 36.04 14.41
CA SER A 24 -1.20 37.25 13.63
C SER A 24 -1.07 36.95 12.13
N ALA A 25 -0.59 35.76 11.72
CA ALA A 25 -0.56 35.35 10.33
C ALA A 25 -1.99 35.23 9.73
N LEU A 26 -2.93 34.68 10.49
CA LEU A 26 -4.32 34.58 10.05
C LEU A 26 -5.01 35.94 9.94
N TRP A 27 -4.69 36.91 10.82
CA TRP A 27 -5.17 38.28 10.71
C TRP A 27 -4.62 39.04 9.50
N GLN A 28 -3.36 38.82 9.15
CA GLN A 28 -2.75 39.43 7.98
C GLN A 28 -3.29 38.87 6.65
N LEU A 29 -3.70 37.62 6.63
CA LEU A 29 -4.34 36.99 5.45
C LEU A 29 -5.83 37.38 5.32
N GLY A 30 -6.49 37.74 6.42
CA GLY A 30 -7.91 38.16 6.43
C GLY A 30 -8.16 39.64 6.11
N ALA A 31 -7.14 40.52 6.21
CA ALA A 31 -7.26 41.95 5.96
C ALA A 31 -6.90 42.39 4.53
N GLY A 32 -6.46 41.45 3.70
CA GLY A 32 -6.13 41.68 2.29
C GLY A 32 -7.36 41.62 1.41
N GLY A 33 -8.14 42.65 1.49
CA GLY A 33 -9.02 43.30 0.55
C GLY A 33 -9.78 42.47 -0.48
N VAL A 34 -11.07 42.52 -0.34
CA VAL A 34 -12.02 42.41 -1.45
C VAL A 34 -11.77 43.63 -2.39
N ALA A 35 -10.82 43.55 -3.28
CA ALA A 35 -10.79 44.33 -4.50
C ALA A 35 -11.51 43.50 -5.58
N ALA A 36 -12.81 43.72 -5.67
CA ALA A 36 -13.61 43.22 -6.77
C ALA A 36 -13.15 43.91 -8.06
N THR A 37 -12.17 43.35 -8.74
CA THR A 37 -11.92 43.67 -10.12
C THR A 37 -12.89 42.83 -10.96
N THR A 38 -13.96 43.46 -11.38
CA THR A 38 -14.84 42.95 -12.44
C THR A 38 -14.07 42.89 -13.73
N TYR A 39 -13.41 41.77 -14.02
CA TYR A 39 -12.97 41.43 -15.37
C TYR A 39 -14.16 40.84 -16.11
N PRO A 40 -14.53 41.37 -17.27
CA PRO A 40 -15.52 40.71 -18.13
C PRO A 40 -14.93 39.36 -18.54
N LEU A 41 -15.59 38.30 -18.16
CA LEU A 41 -15.32 36.94 -18.65
C LEU A 41 -15.70 36.93 -20.15
N VAL A 42 -14.79 37.35 -21.02
CA VAL A 42 -14.89 37.02 -22.44
C VAL A 42 -14.52 35.55 -22.54
N SER A 43 -15.54 34.70 -22.50
CA SER A 43 -15.43 33.29 -22.84
C SER A 43 -15.10 33.17 -24.33
N SER A 44 -13.85 33.32 -24.71
CA SER A 44 -13.36 32.81 -25.99
C SER A 44 -13.22 31.31 -25.83
N ALA A 45 -14.27 30.57 -26.13
CA ALA A 45 -14.18 29.15 -26.40
C ALA A 45 -13.27 28.97 -27.61
N GLN A 46 -11.96 28.87 -27.36
CA GLN A 46 -11.05 28.35 -28.38
C GLN A 46 -11.39 26.88 -28.51
N THR A 47 -12.13 26.54 -29.56
CA THR A 47 -12.19 25.17 -30.07
C THR A 47 -10.75 24.73 -30.32
N LEU A 48 -10.19 23.96 -29.39
CA LEU A 48 -8.96 23.23 -29.63
C LEU A 48 -9.21 22.36 -30.86
N PRO A 49 -8.31 22.39 -31.86
CA PRO A 49 -8.42 21.48 -33.00
C PRO A 49 -8.54 20.09 -32.45
N GLY A 50 -9.57 19.34 -32.88
CA GLY A 50 -9.84 18.00 -32.41
C GLY A 50 -8.54 17.19 -32.45
N THR A 51 -8.05 16.82 -31.30
CA THR A 51 -7.09 15.76 -31.19
C THR A 51 -7.81 14.54 -31.75
N LYS A 52 -7.49 14.17 -32.99
CA LYS A 52 -7.73 12.83 -33.51
C LYS A 52 -7.26 11.92 -32.38
N GLY A 53 -8.13 10.99 -31.95
CA GLY A 53 -7.79 10.03 -30.93
C GLY A 53 -6.38 9.52 -31.26
N SER A 54 -5.44 9.76 -30.36
CA SER A 54 -4.16 9.12 -30.43
C SER A 54 -4.48 7.64 -30.35
N ASP A 55 -4.29 6.91 -31.45
CA ASP A 55 -3.89 5.53 -31.34
C ASP A 55 -2.90 5.54 -30.18
N THR A 56 -3.23 4.86 -29.09
CA THR A 56 -2.30 4.62 -28.02
C THR A 56 -1.15 3.90 -28.69
N ASP A 57 -0.09 4.66 -29.05
CA ASP A 57 1.21 4.08 -29.29
C ASP A 57 1.50 3.27 -28.01
N GLU A 58 1.18 1.98 -28.06
CA GLU A 58 1.80 1.02 -27.17
C GLU A 58 3.29 1.22 -27.38
N ALA A 59 3.92 1.94 -26.44
CA ALA A 59 5.37 2.13 -26.48
C ALA A 59 5.95 0.72 -26.52
N MET A 60 6.35 0.31 -27.72
CA MET A 60 6.96 -1.01 -27.95
C MET A 60 8.13 -1.12 -26.98
N ILE A 61 7.96 -1.94 -25.95
CA ILE A 61 9.04 -2.22 -25.01
C ILE A 61 10.12 -2.93 -25.86
N ALA A 62 11.28 -2.29 -26.01
CA ALA A 62 12.39 -2.89 -26.72
C ALA A 62 12.71 -4.22 -26.03
N ASP A 63 12.84 -5.29 -26.81
CA ASP A 63 13.09 -6.65 -26.34
C ASP A 63 11.97 -7.30 -25.50
N ALA A 64 10.72 -6.83 -25.65
CA ALA A 64 9.57 -7.46 -25.00
C ALA A 64 9.45 -8.94 -25.39
N ILE A 65 9.18 -9.78 -24.39
CA ILE A 65 8.89 -11.19 -24.59
C ILE A 65 7.42 -11.48 -24.28
N PRO A 66 6.78 -12.41 -25.01
CA PRO A 66 5.46 -12.88 -24.66
C PRO A 66 5.54 -13.75 -23.40
N VAL A 67 4.67 -13.48 -22.42
CA VAL A 67 4.54 -14.28 -21.19
C VAL A 67 3.08 -14.62 -20.99
N THR A 68 2.75 -15.88 -20.72
CA THR A 68 1.41 -16.33 -20.41
C THR A 68 1.33 -16.76 -18.95
N LEU A 69 0.58 -16.01 -18.15
CA LEU A 69 0.41 -16.27 -16.72
C LEU A 69 -1.02 -16.78 -16.43
N ARG A 70 -1.15 -17.74 -15.53
CA ARG A 70 -2.43 -18.13 -14.96
C ARG A 70 -2.64 -17.39 -13.64
N VAL A 71 -3.45 -16.33 -13.65
CA VAL A 71 -3.69 -15.48 -12.48
C VAL A 71 -5.17 -15.55 -12.09
N ASN A 72 -5.44 -15.91 -10.84
CA ASN A 72 -6.80 -16.05 -10.29
C ASN A 72 -7.71 -16.93 -11.19
N GLY A 73 -7.15 -18.03 -11.70
CA GLY A 73 -7.83 -18.96 -12.60
C GLY A 73 -8.00 -18.50 -14.04
N LYS A 74 -7.49 -17.31 -14.41
CA LYS A 74 -7.57 -16.76 -15.77
C LYS A 74 -6.20 -16.77 -16.45
N LEU A 75 -6.15 -17.10 -17.74
CA LEU A 75 -4.95 -16.96 -18.56
C LEU A 75 -4.83 -15.53 -19.05
N LEU A 76 -3.67 -14.94 -18.83
CA LEU A 76 -3.30 -13.60 -19.26
C LEU A 76 -2.08 -13.71 -20.17
N SER A 77 -2.21 -13.26 -21.42
CA SER A 77 -1.08 -13.18 -22.37
C SER A 77 -0.61 -11.72 -22.42
N LEU A 78 0.63 -11.50 -22.03
CA LEU A 78 1.21 -10.18 -21.81
C LEU A 78 2.54 -10.06 -22.58
N GLN A 79 2.90 -8.82 -22.96
CA GLN A 79 4.22 -8.50 -23.48
C GLN A 79 4.98 -7.73 -22.39
N VAL A 80 6.09 -8.28 -21.91
CA VAL A 80 6.84 -7.69 -20.80
C VAL A 80 8.34 -7.66 -21.08
N ASP A 81 9.05 -6.70 -20.51
CA ASP A 81 10.52 -6.77 -20.46
C ASP A 81 10.93 -8.02 -19.66
N PRO A 82 11.93 -8.81 -20.12
CA PRO A 82 12.37 -10.01 -19.42
C PRO A 82 12.75 -9.80 -17.95
N ARG A 83 13.09 -8.58 -17.57
CA ARG A 83 13.47 -8.17 -16.22
C ARG A 83 12.27 -7.72 -15.36
N THR A 84 11.08 -7.71 -15.93
CA THR A 84 9.87 -7.31 -15.20
C THR A 84 9.60 -8.27 -14.05
N THR A 85 9.50 -7.73 -12.83
CA THR A 85 9.13 -8.52 -11.65
C THR A 85 7.70 -9.03 -11.78
N LEU A 86 7.37 -10.13 -11.12
CA LEU A 86 6.00 -10.60 -11.02
C LEU A 86 5.10 -9.52 -10.43
N LEU A 87 5.59 -8.77 -9.43
CA LEU A 87 4.87 -7.65 -8.82
C LEU A 87 4.50 -6.57 -9.85
N ASP A 88 5.47 -6.11 -10.63
CA ASP A 88 5.23 -5.06 -11.61
C ASP A 88 4.33 -5.55 -12.75
N CYS A 89 4.53 -6.78 -13.21
CA CYS A 89 3.68 -7.41 -14.21
C CYS A 89 2.21 -7.48 -13.74
N LEU A 90 1.96 -7.92 -12.50
CA LEU A 90 0.61 -7.97 -11.94
C LEU A 90 -0.03 -6.59 -11.83
N ARG A 91 0.74 -5.60 -11.38
CA ARG A 91 0.23 -4.24 -11.14
C ARG A 91 0.05 -3.40 -12.39
N GLU A 92 1.08 -3.40 -13.26
CA GLU A 92 1.16 -2.46 -14.38
C GLU A 92 0.63 -3.09 -15.68
N SER A 93 0.90 -4.38 -15.92
CA SER A 93 0.45 -5.06 -17.14
C SER A 93 -0.92 -5.74 -16.96
N ALA A 94 -1.14 -6.42 -15.85
CA ALA A 94 -2.41 -7.09 -15.57
C ALA A 94 -3.42 -6.21 -14.80
N MET A 95 -3.05 -4.99 -14.40
CA MET A 95 -3.87 -4.01 -13.65
C MET A 95 -4.44 -4.54 -12.33
N LEU A 96 -3.79 -5.55 -11.72
CA LEU A 96 -4.15 -6.12 -10.42
C LEU A 96 -3.42 -5.37 -9.30
N THR A 97 -3.95 -4.22 -8.89
CA THR A 97 -3.28 -3.27 -8.01
C THR A 97 -3.43 -3.58 -6.51
N GLY A 98 -4.15 -4.64 -6.14
CA GLY A 98 -4.32 -5.07 -4.75
C GLY A 98 -3.02 -5.52 -4.10
N THR A 99 -2.15 -6.20 -4.83
CA THR A 99 -0.77 -6.49 -4.41
C THR A 99 0.06 -5.21 -4.38
N LYS A 100 0.76 -4.91 -3.29
CA LYS A 100 1.39 -3.60 -3.07
C LYS A 100 2.92 -3.62 -3.17
N LYS A 101 3.48 -2.56 -3.77
CA LYS A 101 4.92 -2.32 -3.88
C LYS A 101 5.40 -1.47 -2.70
N GLY A 102 5.87 -2.11 -1.62
CA GLY A 102 6.36 -1.41 -0.43
C GLY A 102 7.87 -1.13 -0.47
N CYS A 103 8.68 -2.16 -0.43
CA CYS A 103 10.14 -2.04 -0.38
C CYS A 103 10.87 -2.41 -1.67
N ASP A 104 10.26 -3.25 -2.50
CA ASP A 104 10.80 -3.76 -3.77
C ASP A 104 12.08 -4.60 -3.65
N HIS A 105 12.36 -5.13 -2.45
CA HIS A 105 13.54 -5.97 -2.18
C HIS A 105 13.27 -7.05 -1.12
N GLY A 106 12.02 -7.54 -1.02
CA GLY A 106 11.67 -8.72 -0.24
C GLY A 106 11.53 -8.54 1.27
N GLN A 107 11.66 -7.31 1.82
CA GLN A 107 11.71 -7.09 3.27
C GLN A 107 10.34 -6.87 3.93
N CYS A 108 9.36 -6.34 3.22
CA CYS A 108 8.14 -5.84 3.87
C CYS A 108 6.91 -6.75 3.73
N GLY A 109 6.93 -7.72 2.83
CA GLY A 109 5.82 -8.65 2.60
C GLY A 109 4.54 -8.05 2.00
N ALA A 110 4.47 -6.74 1.69
CA ALA A 110 3.28 -6.12 1.11
C ALA A 110 2.94 -6.67 -0.29
N CYS A 111 3.91 -7.25 -0.97
CA CYS A 111 3.80 -7.84 -2.29
C CYS A 111 3.51 -9.36 -2.28
N THR A 112 3.18 -9.94 -1.13
CA THR A 112 2.92 -11.38 -1.03
C THR A 112 1.75 -11.79 -1.92
N VAL A 113 2.01 -12.80 -2.74
CA VAL A 113 1.03 -13.55 -3.55
C VAL A 113 1.19 -15.04 -3.28
N HIS A 114 0.26 -15.86 -3.75
CA HIS A 114 0.48 -17.31 -3.78
C HIS A 114 0.92 -17.75 -5.17
N VAL A 115 1.97 -18.56 -5.22
CA VAL A 115 2.40 -19.28 -6.42
C VAL A 115 2.29 -20.77 -6.10
N ASN A 116 1.44 -21.48 -6.80
CA ASN A 116 1.13 -22.89 -6.55
C ASN A 116 0.76 -23.14 -5.07
N GLY A 117 -0.01 -22.24 -4.49
CA GLY A 117 -0.48 -22.31 -3.10
C GLY A 117 0.54 -21.91 -2.04
N ARG A 118 1.77 -21.56 -2.39
CA ARG A 118 2.83 -21.11 -1.48
C ARG A 118 2.96 -19.60 -1.50
N ARG A 119 3.13 -18.97 -0.35
CA ARG A 119 3.38 -17.51 -0.27
C ARG A 119 4.76 -17.16 -0.82
N VAL A 120 4.79 -16.15 -1.70
CA VAL A 120 5.99 -15.66 -2.38
C VAL A 120 5.98 -14.14 -2.39
N ASN A 121 7.14 -13.53 -2.18
CA ASN A 121 7.33 -12.09 -2.39
C ASN A 121 7.49 -11.80 -3.89
N SER A 122 6.43 -11.34 -4.55
CA SER A 122 6.40 -11.15 -6.00
C SER A 122 7.42 -10.12 -6.53
N CYS A 123 7.96 -9.24 -5.68
CA CYS A 123 9.05 -8.32 -6.05
C CYS A 123 10.41 -8.99 -6.23
N LEU A 124 10.60 -10.25 -5.79
CA LEU A 124 11.86 -11.00 -5.91
C LEU A 124 11.84 -12.04 -7.03
N SER A 125 10.80 -12.07 -7.85
CA SER A 125 10.61 -13.07 -8.87
C SER A 125 10.28 -12.42 -10.21
N PHE A 126 10.84 -12.89 -11.31
CA PHE A 126 10.51 -12.38 -12.65
C PHE A 126 9.23 -13.02 -13.19
N ALA A 127 8.40 -12.22 -13.86
CA ALA A 127 7.15 -12.70 -14.45
C ALA A 127 7.37 -13.88 -15.39
N ALA A 128 8.40 -13.82 -16.20
CA ALA A 128 8.77 -14.86 -17.17
C ALA A 128 9.08 -16.24 -16.54
N MET A 129 9.37 -16.30 -15.23
CA MET A 129 9.64 -17.56 -14.54
C MET A 129 8.35 -18.33 -14.14
N HIS A 130 7.18 -17.75 -14.35
CA HIS A 130 5.90 -18.25 -13.81
C HIS A 130 4.89 -18.66 -14.89
N GLU A 131 5.33 -18.95 -16.12
CA GLU A 131 4.44 -19.28 -17.24
C GLU A 131 3.49 -20.47 -16.97
N ASN A 132 3.90 -21.44 -16.18
CA ASN A 132 3.10 -22.64 -15.89
C ASN A 132 2.57 -22.65 -14.45
N ASP A 133 2.76 -21.58 -13.70
CA ASP A 133 2.36 -21.50 -12.31
C ASP A 133 0.94 -20.98 -12.15
N GLU A 134 0.25 -21.47 -11.11
CA GLU A 134 -1.03 -20.92 -10.64
C GLU A 134 -0.76 -19.79 -9.67
N ILE A 135 -1.05 -18.57 -10.08
CA ILE A 135 -0.84 -17.36 -9.27
C ILE A 135 -2.18 -16.93 -8.68
N THR A 136 -2.22 -16.76 -7.37
CA THR A 136 -3.38 -16.18 -6.68
C THR A 136 -2.97 -14.88 -6.01
N THR A 137 -3.68 -13.80 -6.33
CA THR A 137 -3.55 -12.49 -5.70
C THR A 137 -4.69 -12.24 -4.72
N ILE A 138 -4.64 -11.12 -4.00
CA ILE A 138 -5.71 -10.76 -3.05
C ILE A 138 -7.08 -10.64 -3.72
N GLU A 139 -7.14 -10.25 -4.98
CA GLU A 139 -8.36 -10.16 -5.78
C GLU A 139 -8.96 -11.54 -6.08
N GLY A 140 -8.15 -12.60 -5.99
CA GLY A 140 -8.59 -13.99 -6.23
C GLY A 140 -9.11 -14.71 -5.00
N LEU A 141 -8.98 -14.14 -3.78
CA LEU A 141 -9.42 -14.81 -2.55
C LEU A 141 -10.92 -14.73 -2.30
N GLY A 142 -11.54 -13.59 -2.56
CA GLY A 142 -12.95 -13.36 -2.31
C GLY A 142 -13.50 -12.24 -3.16
N GLN A 143 -14.82 -12.07 -3.13
CA GLN A 143 -15.53 -11.05 -3.89
C GLN A 143 -16.35 -10.16 -2.95
N PRO A 144 -16.72 -8.93 -3.35
CA PRO A 144 -17.67 -8.13 -2.61
C PRO A 144 -18.95 -8.92 -2.30
N GLY A 145 -19.32 -8.97 -1.02
CA GLY A 145 -20.47 -9.76 -0.55
C GLY A 145 -20.19 -11.25 -0.26
N ASN A 146 -19.02 -11.76 -0.66
CA ASN A 146 -18.57 -13.13 -0.37
C ASN A 146 -17.07 -13.14 -0.08
N LEU A 147 -16.68 -12.53 1.02
CA LEU A 147 -15.27 -12.42 1.44
C LEU A 147 -14.73 -13.78 1.88
N HIS A 148 -13.45 -14.01 1.62
CA HIS A 148 -12.73 -15.11 2.24
C HIS A 148 -12.76 -14.95 3.78
N PRO A 149 -12.88 -16.05 4.58
CA PRO A 149 -12.94 -15.96 6.05
C PRO A 149 -11.83 -15.09 6.67
N MET A 150 -10.61 -15.14 6.14
CA MET A 150 -9.52 -14.29 6.59
C MET A 150 -9.77 -12.80 6.29
N GLN A 151 -10.33 -12.46 5.13
CA GLN A 151 -10.68 -11.07 4.81
C GLN A 151 -11.78 -10.55 5.76
N ALA A 152 -12.81 -11.35 6.00
CA ALA A 152 -13.89 -11.02 6.92
C ALA A 152 -13.36 -10.80 8.36
N SER A 153 -12.47 -11.69 8.83
CA SER A 153 -11.87 -11.58 10.15
C SER A 153 -10.99 -10.33 10.30
N PHE A 154 -10.25 -9.94 9.26
CA PHE A 154 -9.49 -8.69 9.26
C PHE A 154 -10.38 -7.45 9.38
N VAL A 155 -11.58 -7.48 8.80
CA VAL A 155 -12.58 -6.41 8.97
C VAL A 155 -13.15 -6.42 10.38
N GLU A 156 -13.52 -7.60 10.90
CA GLU A 156 -14.11 -7.76 12.24
C GLU A 156 -13.18 -7.30 13.37
N HIS A 157 -11.87 -7.52 13.21
CA HIS A 157 -10.85 -7.19 14.22
C HIS A 157 -10.12 -5.87 13.97
N ASP A 158 -10.52 -5.07 12.97
CA ASP A 158 -9.77 -3.88 12.54
C ASP A 158 -8.28 -4.20 12.30
N GLY A 159 -7.99 -5.32 11.62
CA GLY A 159 -6.64 -5.82 11.35
C GLY A 159 -5.83 -4.94 10.39
N TYR A 160 -6.18 -3.67 10.24
CA TYR A 160 -5.56 -2.69 9.37
C TYR A 160 -5.81 -1.25 9.86
N GLN A 161 -5.03 -0.30 9.32
CA GLN A 161 -5.29 1.15 9.46
C GLN A 161 -5.21 1.80 8.06
N CYS A 162 -4.00 2.07 7.55
CA CYS A 162 -3.86 2.65 6.21
C CYS A 162 -4.20 1.68 5.06
N GLY A 163 -4.28 0.38 5.31
CA GLY A 163 -4.60 -0.65 4.32
C GLY A 163 -3.44 -1.08 3.43
N TYR A 164 -2.29 -0.40 3.45
CA TYR A 164 -1.22 -0.66 2.48
C TYR A 164 -0.60 -2.07 2.59
N CYS A 165 -0.32 -2.56 3.78
CA CYS A 165 0.22 -3.90 4.02
C CYS A 165 -0.86 -5.00 4.04
N THR A 166 -2.14 -4.64 4.06
CA THR A 166 -3.23 -5.55 4.41
C THR A 166 -3.37 -6.69 3.43
N SER A 167 -3.25 -6.44 2.13
CA SER A 167 -3.26 -7.51 1.13
C SER A 167 -2.16 -8.55 1.38
N GLY A 168 -0.93 -8.12 1.60
CA GLY A 168 0.19 -9.01 1.92
C GLY A 168 0.00 -9.76 3.24
N GLN A 169 -0.53 -9.08 4.27
CA GLN A 169 -0.86 -9.72 5.55
C GLN A 169 -1.90 -10.83 5.39
N ILE A 170 -3.00 -10.57 4.67
CA ILE A 170 -4.06 -11.55 4.40
C ILE A 170 -3.52 -12.72 3.59
N MET A 171 -2.77 -12.45 2.50
CA MET A 171 -2.19 -13.52 1.67
C MET A 171 -1.25 -14.41 2.49
N SER A 172 -0.39 -13.84 3.32
CA SER A 172 0.49 -14.60 4.22
C SER A 172 -0.30 -15.40 5.24
N ALA A 173 -1.34 -14.81 5.84
CA ALA A 173 -2.19 -15.46 6.83
C ALA A 173 -2.98 -16.65 6.25
N VAL A 174 -3.46 -16.54 5.00
CA VAL A 174 -4.15 -17.65 4.31
C VAL A 174 -3.20 -18.81 4.03
N ALA A 175 -1.95 -18.53 3.63
CA ALA A 175 -0.94 -19.58 3.47
C ALA A 175 -0.60 -20.25 4.81
N LEU A 176 -0.51 -19.47 5.88
CA LEU A 176 -0.24 -19.95 7.22
C LEU A 176 -1.25 -21.00 7.73
N LEU A 177 -2.49 -20.97 7.26
CA LEU A 177 -3.49 -22.00 7.61
C LEU A 177 -3.08 -23.42 7.16
N LYS A 178 -2.18 -23.53 6.20
CA LYS A 178 -1.69 -24.79 5.64
C LYS A 178 -0.25 -25.11 6.10
N GLU A 179 0.36 -24.23 6.87
CA GLU A 179 1.73 -24.38 7.37
C GLU A 179 1.73 -24.86 8.83
N PRO A 180 2.75 -25.58 9.27
CA PRO A 180 2.92 -25.90 10.69
C PRO A 180 3.05 -24.63 11.52
N CYS A 181 2.10 -24.40 12.42
CA CYS A 181 2.08 -23.23 13.30
C CYS A 181 1.53 -23.64 14.66
N GLY A 182 2.28 -23.39 15.72
CA GLY A 182 1.84 -23.63 17.10
C GLY A 182 0.60 -22.80 17.46
N PRO A 183 -0.09 -23.13 18.57
CA PRO A 183 -1.37 -22.52 18.92
C PRO A 183 -1.25 -21.10 19.52
N ALA A 184 -0.05 -20.70 19.97
CA ALA A 184 0.14 -19.44 20.67
C ALA A 184 0.21 -18.24 19.71
N ASP A 185 -0.12 -17.05 20.23
CA ASP A 185 0.03 -15.79 19.48
C ASP A 185 1.49 -15.53 19.09
N ALA A 186 2.44 -16.00 19.91
CA ALA A 186 3.87 -15.91 19.62
C ALA A 186 4.25 -16.66 18.34
N ASP A 187 3.65 -17.84 18.12
CA ASP A 187 3.90 -18.65 16.92
C ASP A 187 3.39 -17.94 15.66
N VAL A 188 2.21 -17.34 15.76
CA VAL A 188 1.65 -16.54 14.66
C VAL A 188 2.52 -15.31 14.36
N LYS A 189 2.97 -14.60 15.40
CA LYS A 189 3.86 -13.43 15.24
C LYS A 189 5.16 -13.80 14.56
N GLU A 190 5.78 -14.92 14.97
CA GLU A 190 7.01 -15.42 14.37
C GLU A 190 6.83 -15.73 12.88
N LEU A 191 5.80 -16.51 12.53
CA LEU A 191 5.55 -16.93 11.15
C LEU A 191 5.02 -15.80 10.24
N MET A 192 4.50 -14.72 10.84
CA MET A 192 4.07 -13.52 10.15
C MET A 192 5.13 -12.39 10.15
N SER A 193 6.30 -12.63 10.71
CA SER A 193 7.36 -11.62 10.90
C SER A 193 7.87 -11.01 9.59
N GLY A 194 7.74 -11.73 8.47
CA GLY A 194 8.05 -11.22 7.12
C GLY A 194 7.07 -10.17 6.57
N ASN A 195 5.98 -9.87 7.28
CA ASN A 195 4.96 -8.92 6.86
C ASN A 195 4.93 -7.70 7.80
N ILE A 196 5.42 -6.55 7.33
CA ILE A 196 5.58 -5.34 8.14
C ILE A 196 4.32 -4.47 8.06
N CYS A 197 3.77 -4.10 9.23
CA CYS A 197 2.72 -3.09 9.37
C CYS A 197 3.29 -1.82 10.01
N ARG A 198 3.44 -0.74 9.22
CA ARG A 198 3.99 0.53 9.73
C ARG A 198 3.05 1.25 10.69
N CYS A 199 1.76 0.98 10.62
CA CYS A 199 0.74 1.52 11.55
C CYS A 199 0.70 0.80 12.89
N GLY A 200 1.36 -0.35 13.03
CA GLY A 200 1.43 -1.09 14.28
C GLY A 200 0.17 -1.90 14.63
N ALA A 201 -0.67 -2.26 13.65
CA ALA A 201 -1.91 -3.02 13.87
C ALA A 201 -1.68 -4.50 14.24
N TYR A 202 -0.47 -4.89 14.66
CA TYR A 202 -0.10 -6.29 14.92
C TYR A 202 -1.02 -7.03 15.90
N PRO A 203 -1.47 -6.45 17.05
CA PRO A 203 -2.38 -7.17 17.94
C PRO A 203 -3.68 -7.58 17.24
N ASN A 204 -4.26 -6.68 16.47
CA ASN A 204 -5.50 -6.91 15.73
C ASN A 204 -5.31 -7.93 14.59
N ILE A 205 -4.18 -7.84 13.88
CA ILE A 205 -3.81 -8.81 12.83
C ILE A 205 -3.70 -10.22 13.43
N VAL A 206 -3.01 -10.37 14.56
CA VAL A 206 -2.86 -11.67 15.23
C VAL A 206 -4.22 -12.19 15.70
N ALA A 207 -5.07 -11.35 16.30
CA ALA A 207 -6.41 -11.72 16.71
C ALA A 207 -7.26 -12.21 15.52
N ALA A 208 -7.22 -11.49 14.40
CA ALA A 208 -7.92 -11.89 13.17
C ALA A 208 -7.45 -13.26 12.66
N ILE A 209 -6.14 -13.50 12.65
CA ILE A 209 -5.57 -14.77 12.20
C ILE A 209 -5.99 -15.92 13.14
N GLN A 210 -5.88 -15.71 14.45
CA GLN A 210 -6.24 -16.73 15.46
C GLN A 210 -7.72 -17.09 15.39
N GLN A 211 -8.61 -16.13 15.18
CA GLN A 211 -10.03 -16.41 15.02
C GLN A 211 -10.29 -17.39 13.87
N VAL A 212 -9.64 -17.21 12.72
CA VAL A 212 -9.83 -18.12 11.57
C VAL A 212 -9.20 -19.48 11.84
N ARG A 213 -8.00 -19.52 12.45
CA ARG A 213 -7.30 -20.77 12.80
C ARG A 213 -8.10 -21.66 13.76
N GLN A 214 -8.84 -21.04 14.68
CA GLN A 214 -9.69 -21.78 15.63
C GLN A 214 -10.96 -22.39 14.98
N ARG A 215 -11.34 -21.91 13.80
CA ARG A 215 -12.51 -22.35 13.05
C ARG A 215 -12.18 -23.32 11.88
N ALA A 216 -10.89 -23.42 11.54
CA ALA A 216 -10.40 -24.27 10.45
C ALA A 216 -10.02 -25.66 10.97
#